data_f54b442021711b13d46f512d0cbfc18b
#
_entry.id   f54b442021711b13d46f512d0cbfc18b
#
_cell.length_a   1.000
_cell.length_b   1.000
_cell.length_c   1.000
_cell.angle_alpha   90.00
_cell.angle_beta   90.00
_cell.angle_gamma   90.00
#
_symmetry.space_group_name_H-M   'P 1'
#
loop_
_entity.id
_entity.type
_entity.pdbx_description
1 polymer ?
#
loop_
_entity_poly.entity_id
_entity_poly.type
_entity_poly.pdbx_seq_one_letter_code
_entity_poly.pdbx_strand_id
1 'polypeptide(L)'
;MKKGMQWILDNEPKDSVITAVDADGQHDPHDCLRCAEMAVQHPDALILGTRNFDGPDVPFKSHWGNKITASLFHIFTGVRVSDTQTGLRSFHASLLPAMLAVPGERYEYEMNQLLACIQQHIPFEEVEIATIYEDGNSSSHFHVIRDSFLIYKQLIHFAASSLSSFAVDYLLFCLFSLLFNGMYGTVIANITARIFSACFNYEVNRRMVFKDGQSRRSSFWRYALLAVMILICNTLILSFFVYVLHWHALLAKILTEVILFFFSWTIQKTYIFTSHIKGAANL
;
A
#
# COMPACT_ATOMS: atom_id res chain seq x y z
N MET A 1 -1.12 -18.12 13.76
CA MET A 1 -0.59 -16.99 14.54
C MET A 1 -1.59 -16.44 15.56
N LYS A 2 -2.76 -15.85 15.19
CA LYS A 2 -3.72 -15.22 16.14
C LYS A 2 -4.23 -16.11 17.27
N LYS A 3 -4.52 -17.38 17.00
CA LYS A 3 -4.91 -18.33 18.08
C LYS A 3 -3.82 -18.50 19.13
N GLY A 4 -2.56 -18.53 18.74
CA GLY A 4 -1.44 -18.57 19.67
C GLY A 4 -1.31 -17.29 20.46
N MET A 5 -1.45 -16.13 19.83
CA MET A 5 -1.44 -14.83 20.50
C MET A 5 -2.58 -14.68 21.52
N GLN A 6 -3.79 -15.17 21.16
CA GLN A 6 -4.91 -15.18 22.10
C GLN A 6 -4.64 -16.08 23.31
N TRP A 7 -4.08 -17.28 23.07
CA TRP A 7 -3.73 -18.19 24.16
C TRP A 7 -2.68 -17.57 25.10
N ILE A 8 -1.66 -16.89 24.53
CA ILE A 8 -0.65 -16.16 25.32
C ILE A 8 -1.30 -15.04 26.16
N LEU A 9 -2.20 -14.26 25.55
CA LEU A 9 -2.90 -13.20 26.25
C LEU A 9 -3.71 -13.69 27.46
N ASP A 10 -4.28 -14.90 27.33
CA ASP A 10 -5.14 -15.50 28.35
C ASP A 10 -4.37 -16.25 29.44
N ASN A 11 -3.14 -16.73 29.15
CA ASN A 11 -2.43 -17.67 30.01
C ASN A 11 -1.04 -17.23 30.47
N GLU A 12 -0.38 -16.30 29.78
CA GLU A 12 0.98 -15.89 30.08
C GLU A 12 1.03 -14.54 30.84
N PRO A 13 2.13 -14.27 31.57
CA PRO A 13 2.31 -13.00 32.27
C PRO A 13 2.26 -11.79 31.32
N LYS A 14 1.77 -10.67 31.80
CA LYS A 14 1.62 -9.44 31.00
C LYS A 14 2.96 -8.78 30.62
N ASP A 15 4.03 -9.16 31.25
CA ASP A 15 5.40 -8.69 31.00
C ASP A 15 6.20 -9.64 30.09
N SER A 16 5.53 -10.64 29.50
CA SER A 16 6.16 -11.56 28.55
C SER A 16 6.49 -10.87 27.24
N VAL A 17 7.51 -11.41 26.56
CA VAL A 17 7.85 -11.06 25.17
C VAL A 17 7.40 -12.19 24.25
N ILE A 18 6.81 -11.82 23.12
CA ILE A 18 6.36 -12.73 22.09
C ILE A 18 7.29 -12.62 20.89
N THR A 19 7.86 -13.74 20.47
CA THR A 19 8.61 -13.84 19.22
C THR A 19 7.88 -14.77 18.28
N ALA A 20 7.37 -14.23 17.18
CA ALA A 20 6.82 -14.99 16.08
C ALA A 20 7.94 -15.30 15.08
N VAL A 21 7.99 -16.55 14.60
CA VAL A 21 9.00 -17.03 13.67
C VAL A 21 8.37 -18.03 12.71
N ASP A 22 8.83 -18.02 11.46
CA ASP A 22 8.44 -19.04 10.50
C ASP A 22 9.11 -20.40 10.85
N ALA A 23 8.37 -21.47 10.70
CA ALA A 23 8.83 -22.83 11.07
C ALA A 23 9.52 -23.55 9.90
N ASP A 24 10.13 -22.81 8.98
CA ASP A 24 10.79 -23.31 7.77
C ASP A 24 12.32 -23.49 7.91
N GLY A 25 12.87 -23.23 9.09
CA GLY A 25 14.30 -23.35 9.36
C GLY A 25 15.16 -22.19 8.89
N GLN A 26 14.57 -21.15 8.31
CA GLN A 26 15.30 -19.98 7.76
C GLN A 26 15.72 -18.95 8.82
N HIS A 27 15.35 -19.13 10.07
CA HIS A 27 15.68 -18.22 11.16
C HIS A 27 16.65 -18.87 12.17
N ASP A 28 17.79 -18.21 12.39
CA ASP A 28 18.74 -18.62 13.41
C ASP A 28 18.14 -18.39 14.81
N PRO A 29 18.17 -19.39 15.72
CA PRO A 29 17.72 -19.22 17.10
C PRO A 29 18.38 -18.05 17.84
N HIS A 30 19.66 -17.76 17.53
CA HIS A 30 20.37 -16.64 18.13
C HIS A 30 19.75 -15.29 17.70
N ASP A 31 19.35 -15.17 16.44
CA ASP A 31 18.66 -13.97 15.94
C ASP A 31 17.28 -13.82 16.57
N CYS A 32 16.56 -14.93 16.81
CA CYS A 32 15.30 -14.92 17.54
C CYS A 32 15.47 -14.36 18.96
N LEU A 33 16.55 -14.77 19.66
CA LEU A 33 16.87 -14.26 21.00
C LEU A 33 17.23 -12.77 20.95
N ARG A 34 18.02 -12.31 19.99
CA ARG A 34 18.38 -10.89 19.82
C ARG A 34 17.13 -10.02 19.60
N CYS A 35 16.20 -10.48 18.79
CA CYS A 35 14.92 -9.80 18.59
C CYS A 35 14.08 -9.77 19.87
N ALA A 36 14.05 -10.86 20.66
CA ALA A 36 13.36 -10.91 21.93
C ALA A 36 13.99 -9.95 22.97
N GLU A 37 15.33 -9.92 23.08
CA GLU A 37 16.05 -9.00 23.96
C GLU A 37 15.78 -7.54 23.60
N MET A 38 15.74 -7.21 22.30
CA MET A 38 15.37 -5.87 21.84
C MET A 38 13.92 -5.51 22.23
N ALA A 39 12.99 -6.46 22.17
CA ALA A 39 11.60 -6.24 22.59
C ALA A 39 11.45 -6.02 24.10
N VAL A 40 12.34 -6.57 24.93
CA VAL A 40 12.42 -6.24 26.35
C VAL A 40 12.86 -4.79 26.57
N GLN A 41 13.82 -4.32 25.78
CA GLN A 41 14.35 -2.95 25.87
C GLN A 41 13.39 -1.89 25.33
N HIS A 42 12.56 -2.26 24.33
CA HIS A 42 11.61 -1.38 23.64
C HIS A 42 10.17 -1.96 23.73
N PRO A 43 9.53 -1.93 24.90
CA PRO A 43 8.23 -2.60 25.12
C PRO A 43 7.05 -1.95 24.37
N ASP A 44 7.24 -0.77 23.84
CA ASP A 44 6.28 -0.01 23.01
C ASP A 44 6.49 -0.18 21.50
N ALA A 45 7.55 -0.91 21.07
CA ALA A 45 7.92 -1.09 19.68
C ALA A 45 7.61 -2.50 19.14
N LEU A 46 7.38 -2.58 17.82
CA LEU A 46 7.42 -3.83 17.08
C LEU A 46 8.83 -4.04 16.54
N ILE A 47 9.48 -5.11 16.96
CA ILE A 47 10.83 -5.48 16.52
C ILE A 47 10.74 -6.35 15.27
N LEU A 48 11.50 -6.00 14.25
CA LEU A 48 11.56 -6.70 12.96
C LEU A 48 12.96 -7.29 12.79
N GLY A 49 13.05 -8.62 12.63
CA GLY A 49 14.28 -9.26 12.19
C GLY A 49 14.45 -9.05 10.68
N THR A 50 15.30 -8.12 10.26
CA THR A 50 15.44 -7.71 8.86
C THR A 50 16.62 -8.39 8.19
N ARG A 51 16.37 -8.99 7.02
CA ARG A 51 17.39 -9.62 6.19
C ARG A 51 18.14 -8.59 5.36
N ASN A 52 19.45 -8.82 5.18
CA ASN A 52 20.25 -8.01 4.28
C ASN A 52 20.14 -8.55 2.85
N PHE A 53 19.47 -7.82 1.96
CA PHE A 53 19.28 -8.19 0.56
C PHE A 53 20.34 -7.64 -0.40
N ASP A 54 21.36 -6.95 0.10
CA ASP A 54 22.44 -6.38 -0.72
C ASP A 54 23.68 -7.31 -0.81
N GLY A 55 23.62 -8.50 -0.19
CA GLY A 55 24.71 -9.49 -0.22
C GLY A 55 24.89 -10.14 -1.60
N PRO A 56 26.11 -10.64 -1.92
CA PRO A 56 26.44 -11.27 -3.20
C PRO A 56 25.67 -12.56 -3.46
N ASP A 57 25.25 -13.27 -2.41
CA ASP A 57 24.57 -14.56 -2.49
C ASP A 57 23.04 -14.44 -2.56
N VAL A 58 22.53 -13.20 -2.59
CA VAL A 58 21.08 -12.94 -2.62
C VAL A 58 20.53 -13.15 -4.04
N PRO A 59 19.51 -14.01 -4.24
CA PRO A 59 18.89 -14.20 -5.53
C PRO A 59 18.32 -12.88 -6.07
N PHE A 60 18.54 -12.61 -7.36
CA PHE A 60 18.10 -11.39 -8.03
C PHE A 60 16.61 -11.07 -7.81
N LYS A 61 15.75 -12.09 -7.81
CA LYS A 61 14.31 -11.93 -7.56
C LYS A 61 14.01 -11.46 -6.14
N SER A 62 14.73 -11.98 -5.15
CA SER A 62 14.57 -11.59 -3.74
C SER A 62 15.04 -10.15 -3.50
N HIS A 63 16.21 -9.79 -4.05
CA HIS A 63 16.76 -8.44 -3.97
C HIS A 63 15.79 -7.38 -4.54
N TRP A 64 15.37 -7.54 -5.79
CA TRP A 64 14.47 -6.57 -6.44
C TRP A 64 13.06 -6.61 -5.87
N GLY A 65 12.56 -7.79 -5.53
CA GLY A 65 11.24 -7.95 -4.90
C GLY A 65 11.15 -7.18 -3.60
N ASN A 66 12.15 -7.33 -2.70
CA ASN A 66 12.17 -6.60 -1.45
C ASN A 66 12.33 -5.08 -1.67
N LYS A 67 13.27 -4.64 -2.53
CA LYS A 67 13.48 -3.21 -2.82
C LYS A 67 12.22 -2.52 -3.36
N ILE A 68 11.50 -3.17 -4.26
CA ILE A 68 10.25 -2.64 -4.80
C ILE A 68 9.20 -2.55 -3.68
N THR A 69 9.03 -3.60 -2.89
CA THR A 69 8.04 -3.65 -1.82
C THR A 69 8.34 -2.62 -0.72
N ALA A 70 9.59 -2.53 -0.26
CA ALA A 70 10.02 -1.56 0.73
C ALA A 70 9.88 -0.11 0.22
N SER A 71 10.24 0.15 -1.05
CA SER A 71 10.07 1.47 -1.67
C SER A 71 8.61 1.86 -1.79
N LEU A 72 7.75 0.96 -2.23
CA LEU A 72 6.31 1.21 -2.30
C LEU A 72 5.73 1.44 -0.90
N PHE A 73 6.13 0.63 0.09
CA PHE A 73 5.71 0.82 1.47
C PHE A 73 6.10 2.22 1.98
N HIS A 74 7.35 2.64 1.75
CA HIS A 74 7.80 3.98 2.11
C HIS A 74 7.02 5.10 1.41
N ILE A 75 6.79 4.98 0.10
CA ILE A 75 6.01 5.98 -0.68
C ILE A 75 4.60 6.12 -0.12
N PHE A 76 3.96 5.01 0.28
CA PHE A 76 2.57 5.04 0.74
C PHE A 76 2.39 5.40 2.21
N THR A 77 3.41 5.16 3.04
CA THR A 77 3.29 5.32 4.50
C THR A 77 4.16 6.44 5.05
N GLY A 78 5.19 6.84 4.32
CA GLY A 78 6.23 7.76 4.80
C GLY A 78 7.25 7.10 5.74
N VAL A 79 7.03 5.82 6.12
CA VAL A 79 7.90 5.08 7.04
C VAL A 79 8.82 4.16 6.26
N ARG A 80 10.10 4.10 6.63
CA ARG A 80 11.07 3.17 6.04
C ARG A 80 11.12 1.90 6.86
N VAL A 81 11.00 0.76 6.18
CA VAL A 81 11.18 -0.59 6.71
C VAL A 81 12.03 -1.35 5.71
N SER A 82 13.14 -1.92 6.15
CA SER A 82 14.14 -2.57 5.27
C SER A 82 13.62 -3.91 4.72
N ASP A 83 12.86 -4.67 5.53
CA ASP A 83 12.24 -5.93 5.14
C ASP A 83 10.78 -5.97 5.60
N THR A 84 9.87 -5.63 4.70
CA THR A 84 8.42 -5.62 5.00
C THR A 84 7.79 -7.01 5.06
N GLN A 85 8.52 -8.04 4.62
CA GLN A 85 8.04 -9.41 4.49
C GLN A 85 8.71 -10.39 5.46
N THR A 86 9.45 -9.87 6.45
CA THR A 86 10.07 -10.73 7.47
C THR A 86 9.03 -11.45 8.31
N GLY A 87 9.22 -12.76 8.50
CA GLY A 87 8.45 -13.60 9.42
C GLY A 87 8.92 -13.52 10.86
N LEU A 88 10.18 -13.08 11.11
CA LEU A 88 10.71 -12.92 12.46
C LEU A 88 10.32 -11.56 13.04
N ARG A 89 9.42 -11.60 14.02
CA ARG A 89 8.88 -10.41 14.68
C ARG A 89 8.78 -10.62 16.17
N SER A 90 9.26 -9.65 16.95
CA SER A 90 9.16 -9.70 18.40
C SER A 90 8.46 -8.45 18.94
N PHE A 91 7.71 -8.61 20.02
CA PHE A 91 7.03 -7.51 20.68
C PHE A 91 6.62 -7.88 22.10
N HIS A 92 6.45 -6.89 22.94
CA HIS A 92 6.01 -7.06 24.31
C HIS A 92 4.51 -7.41 24.37
N ALA A 93 4.09 -8.19 25.38
CA ALA A 93 2.71 -8.65 25.53
C ALA A 93 1.68 -7.51 25.66
N SER A 94 2.11 -6.31 26.06
CA SER A 94 1.25 -5.12 26.08
C SER A 94 0.67 -4.77 24.70
N LEU A 95 1.35 -5.16 23.60
CA LEU A 95 0.91 -4.92 22.23
C LEU A 95 -0.04 -6.01 21.70
N LEU A 96 -0.23 -7.15 22.42
CA LEU A 96 -1.11 -8.25 21.98
C LEU A 96 -2.53 -7.80 21.58
N PRO A 97 -3.23 -6.93 22.36
CA PRO A 97 -4.56 -6.47 21.94
C PRO A 97 -4.55 -5.76 20.59
N ALA A 98 -3.53 -4.93 20.33
CA ALA A 98 -3.36 -4.25 19.05
C ALA A 98 -3.08 -5.24 17.92
N MET A 99 -2.20 -6.23 18.15
CA MET A 99 -1.85 -7.26 17.19
C MET A 99 -3.02 -8.19 16.85
N LEU A 100 -3.84 -8.56 17.83
CA LEU A 100 -5.03 -9.38 17.63
C LEU A 100 -6.11 -8.66 16.81
N ALA A 101 -6.23 -7.35 16.95
CA ALA A 101 -7.19 -6.53 16.21
C ALA A 101 -6.82 -6.36 14.71
N VAL A 102 -5.59 -6.64 14.31
CA VAL A 102 -5.13 -6.55 12.91
C VAL A 102 -5.92 -7.51 12.02
N PRO A 103 -6.51 -7.07 10.89
CA PRO A 103 -7.20 -7.96 9.97
C PRO A 103 -6.23 -8.88 9.21
N GLY A 104 -6.71 -10.05 8.77
CA GLY A 104 -5.94 -11.04 8.01
C GLY A 104 -5.49 -12.23 8.86
N GLU A 105 -5.21 -13.36 8.20
CA GLU A 105 -4.81 -14.62 8.86
C GLU A 105 -3.58 -15.28 8.20
N ARG A 106 -3.11 -14.75 7.08
CA ARG A 106 -2.00 -15.27 6.28
C ARG A 106 -0.97 -14.16 6.02
N TYR A 107 -0.27 -14.20 4.90
CA TYR A 107 0.77 -13.24 4.49
C TYR A 107 0.30 -11.76 4.47
N GLU A 108 -0.99 -11.52 4.22
CA GLU A 108 -1.56 -10.18 4.36
C GLU A 108 -1.55 -9.67 5.81
N TYR A 109 -1.54 -10.57 6.80
CA TYR A 109 -1.48 -10.19 8.20
C TYR A 109 -0.19 -9.42 8.53
N GLU A 110 0.94 -9.87 8.01
CA GLU A 110 2.25 -9.25 8.25
C GLU A 110 2.30 -7.80 7.73
N MET A 111 1.78 -7.57 6.52
CA MET A 111 1.67 -6.23 5.96
C MET A 111 0.65 -5.39 6.72
N ASN A 112 -0.50 -5.96 7.05
CA ASN A 112 -1.53 -5.27 7.82
C ASN A 112 -1.06 -4.92 9.23
N GLN A 113 -0.19 -5.73 9.84
CA GLN A 113 0.44 -5.47 11.12
C GLN A 113 1.32 -4.22 11.05
N LEU A 114 2.17 -4.09 10.03
CA LEU A 114 2.97 -2.88 9.82
C LEU A 114 2.09 -1.65 9.64
N LEU A 115 1.03 -1.74 8.83
CA LEU A 115 0.10 -0.63 8.61
C LEU A 115 -0.65 -0.25 9.89
N ALA A 116 -1.05 -1.24 10.70
CA ALA A 116 -1.73 -1.00 11.98
C ALA A 116 -0.80 -0.32 13.00
N CYS A 117 0.47 -0.72 13.06
CA CYS A 117 1.47 -0.08 13.91
C CYS A 117 1.65 1.40 13.53
N ILE A 118 1.73 1.73 12.24
CA ILE A 118 1.81 3.12 11.78
C ILE A 118 0.56 3.92 12.22
N GLN A 119 -0.63 3.34 12.04
CA GLN A 119 -1.89 4.01 12.42
C GLN A 119 -2.03 4.25 13.92
N GLN A 120 -1.44 3.38 14.73
CA GLN A 120 -1.47 3.45 16.20
C GLN A 120 -0.22 4.14 16.77
N HIS A 121 0.67 4.65 15.92
CA HIS A 121 1.95 5.26 16.30
C HIS A 121 2.87 4.34 17.10
N ILE A 122 2.80 3.02 16.86
CA ILE A 122 3.71 2.02 17.42
C ILE A 122 5.02 2.09 16.61
N PRO A 123 6.17 2.38 17.23
CA PRO A 123 7.43 2.46 16.52
C PRO A 123 7.93 1.10 16.04
N PHE A 124 8.84 1.11 15.05
CA PHE A 124 9.55 -0.07 14.58
C PHE A 124 11.02 0.02 14.98
N GLU A 125 11.56 -1.10 15.43
CA GLU A 125 12.99 -1.29 15.61
C GLU A 125 13.44 -2.48 14.74
N GLU A 126 14.56 -2.32 14.04
CA GLU A 126 15.08 -3.33 13.12
C GLU A 126 16.33 -3.99 13.70
N VAL A 127 16.35 -5.30 13.70
CA VAL A 127 17.51 -6.13 14.05
C VAL A 127 17.98 -6.86 12.80
N GLU A 128 19.18 -6.56 12.32
CA GLU A 128 19.72 -7.27 11.16
C GLU A 128 19.96 -8.73 11.54
N ILE A 129 19.42 -9.66 10.74
CA ILE A 129 19.49 -11.10 10.94
C ILE A 129 20.20 -11.79 9.78
N ALA A 130 20.70 -13.00 10.05
CA ALA A 130 21.28 -13.83 9.01
C ALA A 130 20.24 -14.16 7.93
N THR A 131 20.68 -14.15 6.67
CA THR A 131 19.85 -14.54 5.53
C THR A 131 20.22 -15.98 5.15
N ILE A 132 19.40 -16.94 5.55
CA ILE A 132 19.62 -18.36 5.29
C ILE A 132 18.79 -18.76 4.07
N TYR A 133 19.46 -19.20 3.00
CA TYR A 133 18.82 -19.79 1.83
C TYR A 133 19.07 -21.29 1.81
N GLU A 134 18.04 -22.10 2.08
CA GLU A 134 18.07 -23.53 1.88
C GLU A 134 17.60 -23.89 0.46
N ASP A 135 18.36 -24.71 -0.27
CA ASP A 135 18.04 -25.33 -1.58
C ASP A 135 17.34 -24.38 -2.58
N GLY A 136 17.91 -23.21 -2.81
CA GLY A 136 17.38 -22.27 -3.78
C GLY A 136 16.00 -21.69 -3.43
N ASN A 137 15.65 -21.66 -2.14
CA ASN A 137 14.37 -21.13 -1.63
C ASN A 137 13.15 -22.03 -1.94
N SER A 138 13.36 -23.34 -2.07
CA SER A 138 12.30 -24.32 -2.39
C SER A 138 11.25 -24.46 -1.28
N SER A 139 11.58 -24.10 -0.04
CA SER A 139 10.69 -24.17 1.14
C SER A 139 9.76 -22.96 1.27
N SER A 140 9.93 -21.92 0.46
CA SER A 140 9.06 -20.75 0.53
C SER A 140 7.64 -21.06 0.04
N HIS A 141 6.68 -21.08 0.95
CA HIS A 141 5.25 -21.19 0.66
C HIS A 141 4.61 -19.89 0.14
N PHE A 142 5.44 -18.88 -0.15
CA PHE A 142 5.00 -17.60 -0.69
C PHE A 142 4.60 -17.74 -2.17
N HIS A 143 3.31 -17.68 -2.44
CA HIS A 143 2.79 -17.63 -3.80
C HIS A 143 2.87 -16.19 -4.34
N VAL A 144 4.00 -15.85 -4.97
CA VAL A 144 4.37 -14.49 -5.41
C VAL A 144 3.18 -13.72 -6.02
N ILE A 145 2.44 -14.31 -6.94
CA ILE A 145 1.33 -13.62 -7.61
C ILE A 145 0.13 -13.42 -6.67
N ARG A 146 -0.28 -14.48 -5.94
CA ARG A 146 -1.46 -14.44 -5.08
C ARG A 146 -1.27 -13.55 -3.87
N ASP A 147 -0.11 -13.65 -3.22
CA ASP A 147 0.15 -12.94 -1.97
C ASP A 147 0.49 -11.48 -2.26
N SER A 148 1.21 -11.19 -3.34
CA SER A 148 1.35 -9.82 -3.86
C SER A 148 0.00 -9.19 -4.22
N PHE A 149 -0.92 -9.95 -4.81
CA PHE A 149 -2.26 -9.45 -5.10
C PHE A 149 -3.02 -9.05 -3.83
N LEU A 150 -2.92 -9.84 -2.75
CA LEU A 150 -3.57 -9.52 -1.48
C LEU A 150 -2.98 -8.25 -0.84
N ILE A 151 -1.65 -8.10 -0.88
CA ILE A 151 -0.95 -6.92 -0.39
C ILE A 151 -1.33 -5.66 -1.18
N TYR A 152 -1.33 -5.75 -2.50
CA TYR A 152 -1.59 -4.60 -3.38
C TYR A 152 -3.04 -4.49 -3.85
N LYS A 153 -3.93 -5.30 -3.31
CA LYS A 153 -5.34 -5.37 -3.75
C LYS A 153 -6.00 -4.00 -3.89
N GLN A 154 -5.80 -3.12 -2.92
CA GLN A 154 -6.40 -1.79 -2.96
C GLN A 154 -5.82 -0.93 -4.10
N LEU A 155 -4.51 -1.02 -4.34
CA LEU A 155 -3.84 -0.32 -5.46
C LEU A 155 -4.28 -0.89 -6.81
N ILE A 156 -4.41 -2.20 -6.91
CA ILE A 156 -4.91 -2.88 -8.12
C ILE A 156 -6.37 -2.47 -8.40
N HIS A 157 -7.22 -2.41 -7.39
CA HIS A 157 -8.59 -1.92 -7.53
C HIS A 157 -8.63 -0.46 -7.98
N PHE A 158 -7.73 0.39 -7.47
CA PHE A 158 -7.62 1.77 -7.89
C PHE A 158 -7.17 1.88 -9.37
N ALA A 159 -6.18 1.11 -9.78
CA ALA A 159 -5.73 1.04 -11.17
C ALA A 159 -6.85 0.55 -12.10
N ALA A 160 -7.56 -0.50 -11.70
CA ALA A 160 -8.72 -1.01 -12.44
C ALA A 160 -9.85 0.02 -12.55
N SER A 161 -10.13 0.77 -11.47
CA SER A 161 -11.08 1.88 -11.47
C SER A 161 -10.68 2.98 -12.46
N SER A 162 -9.41 3.36 -12.46
CA SER A 162 -8.88 4.38 -13.38
C SER A 162 -8.98 3.93 -14.84
N LEU A 163 -8.64 2.68 -15.13
CA LEU A 163 -8.76 2.10 -16.47
C LEU A 163 -10.22 2.00 -16.94
N SER A 164 -11.12 1.57 -16.05
CA SER A 164 -12.56 1.53 -16.32
C SER A 164 -13.11 2.93 -16.63
N SER A 165 -12.66 3.94 -15.88
CA SER A 165 -13.08 5.33 -16.11
C SER A 165 -12.56 5.87 -17.44
N PHE A 166 -11.35 5.49 -17.85
CA PHE A 166 -10.84 5.81 -19.19
C PHE A 166 -11.70 5.17 -20.29
N ALA A 167 -12.08 3.90 -20.13
CA ALA A 167 -12.96 3.22 -21.10
C ALA A 167 -14.32 3.92 -21.20
N VAL A 168 -14.92 4.31 -20.07
CA VAL A 168 -16.18 5.08 -20.01
C VAL A 168 -16.01 6.44 -20.70
N ASP A 169 -14.93 7.17 -20.41
CA ASP A 169 -14.62 8.46 -21.05
C ASP A 169 -14.56 8.33 -22.57
N TYR A 170 -13.83 7.36 -23.06
CA TYR A 170 -13.67 7.12 -24.48
C TYR A 170 -14.99 6.73 -25.18
N LEU A 171 -15.76 5.79 -24.59
CA LEU A 171 -17.05 5.37 -25.13
C LEU A 171 -18.05 6.54 -25.18
N LEU A 172 -18.12 7.34 -24.13
CA LEU A 172 -19.00 8.51 -24.07
C LEU A 172 -18.53 9.59 -25.05
N PHE A 173 -17.23 9.81 -25.21
CA PHE A 173 -16.70 10.72 -26.21
C PHE A 173 -17.11 10.30 -27.62
N CYS A 174 -16.95 9.02 -27.96
CA CYS A 174 -17.41 8.50 -29.26
C CYS A 174 -18.92 8.73 -29.46
N LEU A 175 -19.74 8.38 -28.46
CA LEU A 175 -21.19 8.57 -28.52
C LEU A 175 -21.58 10.05 -28.70
N PHE A 176 -21.02 10.94 -27.89
CA PHE A 176 -21.31 12.37 -27.95
C PHE A 176 -20.78 13.04 -29.22
N SER A 177 -19.67 12.54 -29.77
CA SER A 177 -19.16 13.03 -31.05
C SER A 177 -20.08 12.73 -32.23
N LEU A 178 -20.92 11.69 -32.13
CA LEU A 178 -21.96 11.38 -33.10
C LEU A 178 -23.21 12.28 -32.93
N LEU A 179 -23.47 12.76 -31.70
CA LEU A 179 -24.64 13.55 -31.37
C LEU A 179 -24.40 15.06 -31.55
N PHE A 180 -23.20 15.54 -31.22
CA PHE A 180 -22.85 16.94 -31.28
C PHE A 180 -22.13 17.27 -32.59
N ASN A 181 -22.82 17.92 -33.50
CA ASN A 181 -22.30 18.38 -34.78
C ASN A 181 -21.90 19.86 -34.73
N GLY A 182 -21.06 20.30 -35.69
CA GLY A 182 -20.64 21.71 -35.84
C GLY A 182 -19.24 22.00 -35.28
N MET A 183 -18.84 23.27 -35.38
CA MET A 183 -17.47 23.72 -35.12
C MET A 183 -16.97 23.41 -33.69
N TYR A 184 -17.83 23.36 -32.69
CA TYR A 184 -17.52 23.07 -31.29
C TYR A 184 -17.98 21.68 -30.84
N GLY A 185 -18.56 20.86 -31.73
CA GLY A 185 -19.15 19.57 -31.39
C GLY A 185 -18.17 18.64 -30.67
N THR A 186 -16.97 18.52 -31.19
CA THR A 186 -15.89 17.70 -30.58
C THR A 186 -15.47 18.17 -29.18
N VAL A 187 -15.40 19.50 -28.99
CA VAL A 187 -15.05 20.09 -27.69
C VAL A 187 -16.14 19.81 -26.66
N ILE A 188 -17.41 20.01 -27.04
CA ILE A 188 -18.57 19.74 -26.18
C ILE A 188 -18.63 18.24 -25.83
N ALA A 189 -18.44 17.37 -26.82
CA ALA A 189 -18.39 15.92 -26.60
C ALA A 189 -17.30 15.53 -25.60
N ASN A 190 -16.09 16.07 -25.76
CA ASN A 190 -14.97 15.78 -24.85
C ASN A 190 -15.22 16.28 -23.43
N ILE A 191 -15.71 17.50 -23.24
CA ILE A 191 -16.00 18.04 -21.91
C ILE A 191 -17.10 17.23 -21.23
N THR A 192 -18.17 16.92 -21.96
CA THR A 192 -19.30 16.15 -21.42
C THR A 192 -18.87 14.74 -21.03
N ALA A 193 -18.15 14.03 -21.90
CA ALA A 193 -17.60 12.70 -21.58
C ALA A 193 -16.73 12.75 -20.33
N ARG A 194 -15.84 13.75 -20.21
CA ARG A 194 -14.94 13.92 -19.07
C ARG A 194 -15.68 14.17 -17.75
N ILE A 195 -16.76 14.92 -17.76
CA ILE A 195 -17.58 15.14 -16.55
C ILE A 195 -18.22 13.82 -16.10
N PHE A 196 -18.81 13.06 -17.02
CA PHE A 196 -19.44 11.78 -16.67
C PHE A 196 -18.41 10.74 -16.21
N SER A 197 -17.28 10.63 -16.88
CA SER A 197 -16.22 9.68 -16.49
C SER A 197 -15.60 10.05 -15.13
N ALA A 198 -15.44 11.33 -14.82
CA ALA A 198 -14.97 11.77 -13.51
C ALA A 198 -15.96 11.44 -12.39
N CYS A 199 -17.27 11.64 -12.63
CA CYS A 199 -18.32 11.23 -11.68
C CYS A 199 -18.34 9.72 -11.47
N PHE A 200 -18.17 8.94 -12.53
CA PHE A 200 -18.07 7.48 -12.46
C PHE A 200 -16.84 7.06 -11.66
N ASN A 201 -15.67 7.61 -11.94
CA ASN A 201 -14.43 7.34 -11.21
C ASN A 201 -14.56 7.64 -9.70
N TYR A 202 -15.13 8.80 -9.37
CA TYR A 202 -15.42 9.18 -8.00
C TYR A 202 -16.27 8.12 -7.28
N GLU A 203 -17.38 7.69 -7.90
CA GLU A 203 -18.32 6.78 -7.25
C GLU A 203 -17.70 5.38 -7.10
N VAL A 204 -16.97 4.88 -8.10
CA VAL A 204 -16.26 3.60 -8.03
C VAL A 204 -15.17 3.64 -6.95
N ASN A 205 -14.35 4.68 -6.93
CA ASN A 205 -13.30 4.83 -5.92
C ASN A 205 -13.90 4.91 -4.52
N ARG A 206 -14.95 5.71 -4.34
CA ARG A 206 -15.62 5.88 -3.06
C ARG A 206 -16.18 4.57 -2.52
N ARG A 207 -16.91 3.79 -3.35
CA ARG A 207 -17.62 2.58 -2.89
C ARG A 207 -16.77 1.32 -2.89
N MET A 208 -15.96 1.14 -3.92
CA MET A 208 -15.27 -0.13 -4.16
C MET A 208 -13.82 -0.12 -3.73
N VAL A 209 -13.11 0.99 -3.95
CA VAL A 209 -11.67 1.08 -3.67
C VAL A 209 -11.40 1.46 -2.22
N PHE A 210 -11.97 2.59 -1.78
CA PHE A 210 -11.69 3.17 -0.47
C PHE A 210 -12.77 2.90 0.58
N LYS A 211 -13.97 2.43 0.17
CA LYS A 211 -15.12 2.12 1.05
C LYS A 211 -15.43 3.28 2.02
N ASP A 212 -15.46 4.50 1.48
CA ASP A 212 -15.59 5.74 2.24
C ASP A 212 -16.93 5.83 2.97
N GLY A 213 -16.88 6.04 4.28
CA GLY A 213 -18.05 6.26 5.14
C GLY A 213 -18.43 7.73 5.35
N GLN A 214 -17.70 8.67 4.74
CA GLN A 214 -17.98 10.10 4.90
C GLN A 214 -19.19 10.58 4.09
N SER A 215 -19.62 11.83 4.37
CA SER A 215 -20.66 12.50 3.60
C SER A 215 -20.28 12.60 2.13
N ARG A 216 -21.15 12.10 1.25
CA ARG A 216 -20.98 12.13 -0.21
C ARG A 216 -20.66 13.54 -0.75
N ARG A 217 -21.29 14.55 -0.19
CA ARG A 217 -21.11 15.95 -0.63
C ARG A 217 -19.70 16.47 -0.32
N SER A 218 -19.16 16.16 0.85
CA SER A 218 -17.82 16.58 1.26
C SER A 218 -16.73 15.90 0.42
N SER A 219 -16.81 14.57 0.28
CA SER A 219 -15.85 13.79 -0.53
C SER A 219 -15.89 14.21 -2.00
N PHE A 220 -17.07 14.50 -2.55
CA PHE A 220 -17.23 14.91 -3.95
C PHE A 220 -16.51 16.23 -4.27
N TRP A 221 -16.67 17.26 -3.46
CA TRP A 221 -15.99 18.54 -3.72
C TRP A 221 -14.48 18.45 -3.58
N ARG A 222 -14.00 17.68 -2.62
CA ARG A 222 -12.55 17.39 -2.48
C ARG A 222 -12.01 16.66 -3.70
N TYR A 223 -12.76 15.69 -4.21
CA TYR A 223 -12.38 14.95 -5.42
C TYR A 223 -12.41 15.86 -6.67
N ALA A 224 -13.42 16.71 -6.83
CA ALA A 224 -13.49 17.65 -7.94
C ALA A 224 -12.30 18.62 -7.94
N LEU A 225 -11.91 19.14 -6.77
CA LEU A 225 -10.72 19.97 -6.63
C LEU A 225 -9.44 19.20 -7.01
N LEU A 226 -9.31 17.96 -6.58
CA LEU A 226 -8.19 17.10 -6.97
C LEU A 226 -8.15 16.88 -8.48
N ALA A 227 -9.28 16.62 -9.13
CA ALA A 227 -9.34 16.42 -10.59
C ALA A 227 -8.84 17.64 -11.36
N VAL A 228 -9.23 18.86 -10.94
CA VAL A 228 -8.72 20.10 -11.51
C VAL A 228 -7.21 20.24 -11.26
N MET A 229 -6.75 19.98 -10.05
CA MET A 229 -5.33 20.07 -9.70
C MET A 229 -4.49 19.09 -10.51
N ILE A 230 -4.96 17.85 -10.71
CA ILE A 230 -4.27 16.86 -11.55
C ILE A 230 -4.18 17.35 -13.00
N LEU A 231 -5.22 17.95 -13.54
CA LEU A 231 -5.21 18.49 -14.90
C LEU A 231 -4.14 19.59 -15.06
N ILE A 232 -4.04 20.49 -14.10
CA ILE A 232 -3.02 21.54 -14.09
C ILE A 232 -1.61 20.93 -13.97
N CYS A 233 -1.40 20.05 -12.98
CA CYS A 233 -0.12 19.38 -12.77
C CYS A 233 0.31 18.56 -13.99
N ASN A 234 -0.62 17.85 -14.65
CA ASN A 234 -0.34 17.09 -15.87
C ASN A 234 0.25 18.00 -16.96
N THR A 235 -0.40 19.12 -17.20
CA THR A 235 0.05 20.09 -18.22
C THR A 235 1.43 20.65 -17.85
N LEU A 236 1.65 21.04 -16.61
CA LEU A 236 2.91 21.63 -16.15
C LEU A 236 4.07 20.62 -16.21
N ILE A 237 3.88 19.42 -15.68
CA ILE A 237 4.92 18.38 -15.63
C ILE A 237 5.26 17.93 -17.05
N LEU A 238 4.25 17.68 -17.90
CA LEU A 238 4.49 17.29 -19.29
C LEU A 238 5.22 18.37 -20.05
N SER A 239 4.81 19.65 -19.91
CA SER A 239 5.47 20.78 -20.54
C SER A 239 6.92 20.91 -20.09
N PHE A 240 7.20 20.73 -18.79
CA PHE A 240 8.55 20.73 -18.26
C PHE A 240 9.43 19.65 -18.90
N PHE A 241 8.95 18.40 -18.98
CA PHE A 241 9.72 17.33 -19.61
C PHE A 241 9.97 17.55 -21.11
N VAL A 242 8.96 18.04 -21.83
CA VAL A 242 9.07 18.22 -23.29
C VAL A 242 9.85 19.48 -23.65
N TYR A 243 9.54 20.63 -23.04
CA TYR A 243 10.09 21.92 -23.47
C TYR A 243 11.37 22.33 -22.71
N VAL A 244 11.56 21.87 -21.46
CA VAL A 244 12.75 22.21 -20.66
C VAL A 244 13.81 21.12 -20.74
N LEU A 245 13.41 19.85 -20.59
CA LEU A 245 14.34 18.71 -20.65
C LEU A 245 14.50 18.11 -22.05
N HIS A 246 13.74 18.60 -23.03
CA HIS A 246 13.76 18.12 -24.42
C HIS A 246 13.53 16.62 -24.58
N TRP A 247 12.73 16.03 -23.72
CA TRP A 247 12.41 14.60 -23.78
C TRP A 247 11.40 14.31 -24.90
N HIS A 248 11.47 13.09 -25.44
CA HIS A 248 10.48 12.63 -26.40
C HIS A 248 9.07 12.64 -25.75
N ALA A 249 8.10 13.27 -26.39
CA ALA A 249 6.77 13.53 -25.83
C ALA A 249 6.05 12.28 -25.30
N LEU A 250 6.22 11.10 -25.96
CA LEU A 250 5.60 9.86 -25.53
C LEU A 250 6.20 9.35 -24.20
N LEU A 251 7.52 9.40 -24.05
CA LEU A 251 8.19 9.01 -22.80
C LEU A 251 7.84 9.98 -21.66
N ALA A 252 7.88 11.28 -21.96
CA ALA A 252 7.47 12.31 -21.02
C ALA A 252 6.01 12.10 -20.54
N LYS A 253 5.10 11.75 -21.46
CA LYS A 253 3.70 11.48 -21.13
C LYS A 253 3.55 10.27 -20.21
N ILE A 254 4.21 9.16 -20.51
CA ILE A 254 4.15 7.94 -19.67
C ILE A 254 4.62 8.25 -18.25
N LEU A 255 5.77 8.92 -18.11
CA LEU A 255 6.29 9.26 -16.78
C LEU A 255 5.37 10.22 -16.03
N THR A 256 4.82 11.23 -16.71
CA THR A 256 3.85 12.16 -16.12
C THR A 256 2.62 11.42 -15.58
N GLU A 257 2.06 10.48 -16.35
CA GLU A 257 0.90 9.69 -15.92
C GLU A 257 1.22 8.79 -14.72
N VAL A 258 2.39 8.17 -14.69
CA VAL A 258 2.83 7.35 -13.54
C VAL A 258 2.97 8.22 -12.28
N ILE A 259 3.62 9.37 -12.38
CA ILE A 259 3.76 10.30 -11.24
C ILE A 259 2.37 10.73 -10.72
N LEU A 260 1.49 11.15 -11.62
CA LEU A 260 0.16 11.63 -11.25
C LEU A 260 -0.76 10.51 -10.74
N PHE A 261 -0.59 9.28 -11.19
CA PHE A 261 -1.30 8.12 -10.66
C PHE A 261 -1.01 7.92 -9.17
N PHE A 262 0.26 7.89 -8.78
CA PHE A 262 0.66 7.75 -7.38
C PHE A 262 0.27 8.96 -6.53
N PHE A 263 0.40 10.16 -7.07
CA PHE A 263 -0.04 11.38 -6.44
C PHE A 263 -1.55 11.38 -6.17
N SER A 264 -2.34 11.05 -7.18
CA SER A 264 -3.80 10.92 -7.08
C SER A 264 -4.23 9.88 -6.07
N TRP A 265 -3.58 8.70 -6.10
CA TRP A 265 -3.80 7.64 -5.13
C TRP A 265 -3.59 8.11 -3.69
N THR A 266 -2.43 8.74 -3.43
CA THR A 266 -2.07 9.21 -2.10
C THR A 266 -3.05 10.24 -1.57
N ILE A 267 -3.41 11.24 -2.38
CA ILE A 267 -4.37 12.27 -1.96
C ILE A 267 -5.77 11.68 -1.76
N GLN A 268 -6.22 10.80 -2.64
CA GLN A 268 -7.54 10.18 -2.49
C GLN A 268 -7.62 9.35 -1.21
N LYS A 269 -6.59 8.55 -0.93
CA LYS A 269 -6.52 7.71 0.27
C LYS A 269 -6.45 8.53 1.55
N THR A 270 -5.65 9.61 1.57
CA THR A 270 -5.32 10.34 2.81
C THR A 270 -6.32 11.46 3.12
N TYR A 271 -6.79 12.18 2.10
CA TYR A 271 -7.54 13.43 2.29
C TYR A 271 -9.00 13.37 1.81
N ILE A 272 -9.30 12.54 0.80
CA ILE A 272 -10.63 12.52 0.19
C ILE A 272 -11.50 11.42 0.79
N PHE A 273 -11.01 10.19 0.75
CA PHE A 273 -11.72 8.99 1.21
C PHE A 273 -11.07 8.45 2.48
N THR A 274 -11.19 9.20 3.55
CA THR A 274 -10.68 8.74 4.85
C THR A 274 -11.62 7.67 5.38
N SER A 275 -11.24 6.40 5.25
CA SER A 275 -11.93 5.33 5.94
C SER A 275 -11.75 5.56 7.44
N HIS A 276 -12.77 6.09 8.10
CA HIS A 276 -12.82 6.07 9.55
C HIS A 276 -12.91 4.60 9.99
N ILE A 277 -11.79 3.97 10.31
CA ILE A 277 -11.75 2.92 11.31
C ILE A 277 -11.96 3.62 12.66
N LYS A 278 -13.10 4.27 12.83
CA LYS A 278 -13.65 4.65 14.12
C LYS A 278 -14.58 3.52 14.55
N GLY A 279 -14.02 2.49 15.14
CA GLY A 279 -14.78 1.34 15.59
C GLY A 279 -14.09 0.49 16.65
N ALA A 280 -13.01 0.99 17.26
CA ALA A 280 -12.35 0.24 18.34
C ALA A 280 -11.92 1.12 19.54
N ALA A 281 -12.49 2.31 19.68
CA ALA A 281 -12.19 3.18 20.84
C ALA A 281 -13.37 3.35 21.80
N ASN A 282 -14.44 2.55 21.68
CA ASN A 282 -15.55 2.50 22.64
C ASN A 282 -16.06 1.05 22.74
N LEU A 283 -15.32 0.20 23.42
CA LEU A 283 -15.81 -0.97 24.16
C LEU A 283 -14.80 -1.28 25.28
#